data_d479b463de538862a65fc400b6f31b63
#
_entry.id   d479b463de538862a65fc400b6f31b63
#
_cell.length_a   1.000
_cell.length_b   1.000
_cell.length_c   1.000
_cell.angle_alpha   90.00
_cell.angle_beta   90.00
_cell.angle_gamma   90.00
#
_symmetry.space_group_name_H-M   'P 1'
#
loop_
_entity.id
_entity.type
_entity.pdbx_description
1 polymer ?
#
loop_
_entity_poly.entity_id
_entity_poly.type
_entity_poly.pdbx_seq_one_letter_code
_entity_poly.pdbx_strand_id
1 'polypeptide(L)'
;MPAMFAMQWEGQTGPRSNLAFEGLTLARDGQSLWVAMEGPLWQDGPVPTPSAGAMTRITQYSRGGRVLKQVAYPVDAISVAPARGKFADNGVTEILAVDDERFLIVERSAVQNAAGRYSNFIRIYEIDTSGATDVSGFESLVHADFQPVPKRLVLDLATLGLPKLDNIEGMAWGLKLANGHDSLVLVSDDNFNARQLTQLLAFEVLLHKP
;
A
#
# COMPACT_ATOMS: atom_id res chain seq x y z
N MET A 1 -0.16 -0.87 20.92
CA MET A 1 -0.20 -0.02 19.70
C MET A 1 0.34 1.35 20.08
N PRO A 2 1.23 1.98 19.31
CA PRO A 2 1.70 3.35 19.57
C PRO A 2 0.55 4.36 19.62
N ALA A 3 0.68 5.37 20.49
CA ALA A 3 -0.35 6.40 20.67
C ALA A 3 -0.67 7.18 19.37
N MET A 4 0.32 7.32 18.47
CA MET A 4 0.15 7.98 17.17
C MET A 4 -0.90 7.33 16.28
N PHE A 5 -1.30 6.08 16.51
CA PHE A 5 -2.33 5.37 15.78
C PHE A 5 -3.70 5.37 16.49
N ALA A 6 -3.83 6.11 17.60
CA ALA A 6 -5.15 6.29 18.23
C ALA A 6 -6.03 7.18 17.36
N MET A 7 -7.22 6.67 16.98
CA MET A 7 -8.23 7.46 16.25
C MET A 7 -8.70 8.62 17.12
N GLN A 8 -8.66 9.83 16.57
CA GLN A 8 -9.18 11.05 17.21
C GLN A 8 -10.20 11.69 16.27
N TRP A 9 -11.45 11.78 16.71
CA TRP A 9 -12.55 12.31 15.89
C TRP A 9 -12.43 13.81 15.60
N GLU A 10 -11.74 14.55 16.48
CA GLU A 10 -11.57 16.01 16.38
C GLU A 10 -10.10 16.45 16.37
N GLY A 11 -9.18 15.50 16.18
CA GLY A 11 -7.75 15.75 16.27
C GLY A 11 -7.08 16.04 14.93
N GLN A 12 -5.92 16.72 15.01
CA GLN A 12 -4.97 16.86 13.90
C GLN A 12 -3.86 15.80 13.97
N THR A 13 -4.09 14.71 14.71
CA THR A 13 -3.16 13.60 14.90
C THR A 13 -3.89 12.27 14.77
N GLY A 14 -3.16 11.22 14.46
CA GLY A 14 -3.69 9.87 14.28
C GLY A 14 -4.11 9.53 12.86
N PRO A 15 -4.69 8.34 12.66
CA PRO A 15 -5.19 7.90 11.37
C PRO A 15 -6.34 8.78 10.87
N ARG A 16 -6.42 8.93 9.57
CA ARG A 16 -7.58 9.53 8.91
C ARG A 16 -8.69 8.50 8.80
N SER A 17 -9.94 8.95 8.79
CA SER A 17 -11.08 8.09 8.51
C SER A 17 -10.90 7.42 7.14
N ASN A 18 -11.07 6.11 7.08
CA ASN A 18 -10.93 5.28 5.87
C ASN A 18 -9.56 5.39 5.16
N LEU A 19 -8.49 5.66 5.91
CA LEU A 19 -7.10 5.66 5.44
C LEU A 19 -6.19 5.12 6.57
N ALA A 20 -6.68 4.10 7.27
CA ALA A 20 -6.01 3.51 8.44
C ALA A 20 -5.10 2.34 8.03
N PHE A 21 -5.02 1.31 8.87
CA PHE A 21 -4.29 0.08 8.55
C PHE A 21 -5.04 -0.72 7.48
N GLU A 22 -4.34 -1.09 6.41
CA GLU A 22 -4.88 -1.90 5.32
C GLU A 22 -4.06 -3.16 5.09
N GLY A 23 -2.77 -3.05 4.87
CA GLY A 23 -1.93 -4.19 4.55
C GLY A 23 -1.29 -4.84 5.77
N LEU A 24 -1.25 -6.18 5.79
CA LEU A 24 -0.62 -6.96 6.85
C LEU A 24 0.12 -8.17 6.29
N THR A 25 1.40 -8.31 6.59
CA THR A 25 2.17 -9.51 6.24
C THR A 25 3.01 -10.01 7.42
N LEU A 26 3.16 -11.34 7.48
CA LEU A 26 4.14 -11.96 8.37
C LEU A 26 5.52 -11.88 7.71
N ALA A 27 6.56 -11.47 8.45
CA ALA A 27 7.93 -11.57 7.97
C ALA A 27 8.28 -13.03 7.63
N ARG A 28 9.19 -13.25 6.69
CA ARG A 28 9.49 -14.61 6.20
C ARG A 28 10.07 -15.53 7.27
N ASP A 29 10.77 -14.97 8.26
CA ASP A 29 11.25 -15.71 9.45
C ASP A 29 10.11 -16.09 10.43
N GLY A 30 8.92 -15.55 10.22
CA GLY A 30 7.74 -15.79 11.05
C GLY A 30 7.81 -15.18 12.44
N GLN A 31 8.76 -14.28 12.75
CA GLN A 31 8.97 -13.73 14.09
C GLN A 31 8.34 -12.35 14.28
N SER A 32 8.03 -11.66 13.19
CA SER A 32 7.45 -10.32 13.22
C SER A 32 6.35 -10.14 12.19
N LEU A 33 5.57 -9.08 12.37
CA LEU A 33 4.49 -8.66 11.49
C LEU A 33 4.82 -7.27 10.94
N TRP A 34 4.56 -7.05 9.67
CA TRP A 34 4.62 -5.75 9.05
C TRP A 34 3.22 -5.28 8.68
N VAL A 35 2.90 -4.05 9.07
CA VAL A 35 1.58 -3.43 8.91
C VAL A 35 1.74 -2.13 8.18
N ALA A 36 1.01 -1.95 7.09
CA ALA A 36 1.01 -0.73 6.30
C ALA A 36 -0.23 0.12 6.59
N MET A 37 -0.02 1.44 6.71
CA MET A 37 -1.11 2.41 6.68
C MET A 37 -1.46 2.70 5.22
N GLU A 38 -2.75 2.80 4.90
CA GLU A 38 -3.22 3.18 3.56
C GLU A 38 -2.74 4.58 3.19
N GLY A 39 -2.96 5.54 4.08
CA GLY A 39 -2.59 6.93 3.85
C GLY A 39 -1.80 7.55 5.00
N PRO A 40 -1.41 8.83 4.85
CA PRO A 40 -0.67 9.57 5.88
C PRO A 40 -1.50 9.78 7.14
N LEU A 41 -0.86 9.71 8.30
CA LEU A 41 -1.45 10.24 9.54
C LEU A 41 -1.72 11.75 9.37
N TRP A 42 -2.61 12.31 10.16
CA TRP A 42 -2.89 13.75 10.12
C TRP A 42 -1.63 14.59 10.30
N GLN A 43 -0.76 14.20 11.23
CA GLN A 43 0.50 14.89 11.52
C GLN A 43 1.59 14.67 10.47
N ASP A 44 1.43 13.71 9.56
CA ASP A 44 2.44 13.39 8.54
C ASP A 44 2.23 14.14 7.21
N GLY A 45 1.26 15.07 7.18
CA GLY A 45 1.03 15.91 6.02
C GLY A 45 -0.26 15.58 5.24
N PRO A 46 -0.46 16.16 4.07
CA PRO A 46 -1.67 15.98 3.27
C PRO A 46 -1.72 14.59 2.62
N VAL A 47 -2.94 14.18 2.24
CA VAL A 47 -3.14 13.00 1.38
C VAL A 47 -2.60 13.23 -0.04
N PRO A 48 -2.36 12.18 -0.83
CA PRO A 48 -1.97 12.32 -2.23
C PRO A 48 -2.96 13.16 -3.04
N THR A 49 -2.44 13.88 -4.01
CA THR A 49 -3.19 14.65 -5.00
C THR A 49 -2.73 14.25 -6.40
N PRO A 50 -3.39 14.68 -7.49
CA PRO A 50 -2.87 14.43 -8.84
C PRO A 50 -1.52 15.08 -9.15
N SER A 51 -1.06 16.02 -8.31
CA SER A 51 0.21 16.74 -8.49
C SER A 51 1.27 16.41 -7.45
N ALA A 52 0.93 15.70 -6.38
CA ALA A 52 1.85 15.38 -5.29
C ALA A 52 1.48 14.06 -4.62
N GLY A 53 2.49 13.25 -4.32
CA GLY A 53 2.40 12.10 -3.44
C GLY A 53 2.34 12.49 -1.96
N ALA A 54 2.37 11.48 -1.10
CA ALA A 54 2.36 11.65 0.35
C ALA A 54 3.30 10.65 1.02
N MET A 55 3.60 10.85 2.32
CA MET A 55 4.33 9.87 3.12
C MET A 55 3.37 9.12 4.03
N THR A 56 3.37 7.79 3.95
CA THR A 56 2.67 6.95 4.92
C THR A 56 3.66 6.11 5.71
N ARG A 57 3.19 5.37 6.72
CA ARG A 57 4.04 4.58 7.62
C ARG A 57 3.81 3.08 7.44
N ILE A 58 4.90 2.33 7.43
CA ILE A 58 4.90 0.87 7.52
C ILE A 58 5.61 0.49 8.82
N THR A 59 4.97 -0.29 9.67
CA THR A 59 5.45 -0.59 11.02
C THR A 59 5.67 -2.08 11.21
N GLN A 60 6.84 -2.45 11.70
CA GLN A 60 7.18 -3.79 12.13
C GLN A 60 6.84 -3.98 13.60
N TYR A 61 6.10 -5.03 13.90
CA TYR A 61 5.75 -5.45 15.25
C TYR A 61 6.33 -6.83 15.56
N SER A 62 6.83 -7.01 16.78
CA SER A 62 7.03 -8.37 17.29
C SER A 62 5.70 -9.08 17.46
N ARG A 63 5.70 -10.42 17.57
CA ARG A 63 4.50 -11.21 17.90
C ARG A 63 3.82 -10.79 19.21
N GLY A 64 4.55 -10.17 20.12
CA GLY A 64 4.01 -9.61 21.37
C GLY A 64 3.47 -8.18 21.24
N GLY A 65 3.42 -7.61 20.02
CA GLY A 65 2.85 -6.27 19.76
C GLY A 65 3.80 -5.11 20.07
N ARG A 66 5.10 -5.36 20.34
CA ARG A 66 6.10 -4.29 20.50
C ARG A 66 6.56 -3.82 19.11
N VAL A 67 6.60 -2.51 18.90
CA VAL A 67 7.22 -1.92 17.69
C VAL A 67 8.70 -2.28 17.66
N LEU A 68 9.16 -2.79 16.54
CA LEU A 68 10.57 -3.13 16.29
C LEU A 68 11.22 -2.09 15.38
N LYS A 69 10.51 -1.64 14.36
CA LYS A 69 10.96 -0.64 13.38
C LYS A 69 9.73 0.03 12.75
N GLN A 70 9.88 1.28 12.31
CA GLN A 70 8.89 1.93 11.48
C GLN A 70 9.62 2.67 10.37
N VAL A 71 9.12 2.57 9.14
CA VAL A 71 9.70 3.24 7.98
C VAL A 71 8.67 4.12 7.30
N ALA A 72 9.14 5.19 6.66
CA ALA A 72 8.32 6.06 5.84
C ALA A 72 8.27 5.51 4.40
N TYR A 73 7.05 5.37 3.87
CA TYR A 73 6.80 4.91 2.50
C TYR A 73 6.27 6.07 1.65
N PRO A 74 6.90 6.39 0.50
CA PRO A 74 6.45 7.43 -0.40
C PRO A 74 5.31 6.91 -1.30
N VAL A 75 4.06 7.23 -0.96
CA VAL A 75 2.89 6.98 -1.81
C VAL A 75 2.94 7.92 -3.01
N ASP A 76 2.70 7.40 -4.22
CA ASP A 76 2.70 8.20 -5.43
C ASP A 76 1.53 9.21 -5.46
N ALA A 77 1.65 10.18 -6.37
CA ALA A 77 0.52 11.03 -6.74
C ALA A 77 -0.62 10.19 -7.35
N ILE A 78 -1.85 10.68 -7.24
CA ILE A 78 -3.02 10.06 -7.86
C ILE A 78 -2.76 9.95 -9.37
N SER A 79 -2.94 8.74 -9.92
CA SER A 79 -2.51 8.38 -11.27
C SER A 79 -3.16 9.25 -12.37
N VAL A 80 -4.41 9.65 -12.17
CA VAL A 80 -5.19 10.47 -13.12
C VAL A 80 -6.05 11.45 -12.35
N ALA A 81 -6.11 12.70 -12.80
CA ALA A 81 -6.98 13.68 -12.18
C ALA A 81 -8.47 13.30 -12.31
N PRO A 82 -9.27 13.41 -11.22
CA PRO A 82 -10.70 13.16 -11.29
C PRO A 82 -11.41 14.22 -12.15
N ALA A 83 -12.63 13.92 -12.57
CA ALA A 83 -13.47 14.93 -13.17
C ALA A 83 -13.75 16.07 -12.16
N ARG A 84 -14.04 17.27 -12.65
CA ARG A 84 -14.25 18.45 -11.82
C ARG A 84 -15.28 18.19 -10.70
N GLY A 85 -14.88 18.43 -9.46
CA GLY A 85 -15.73 18.22 -8.28
C GLY A 85 -16.00 16.74 -7.96
N LYS A 86 -15.21 15.83 -8.48
CA LYS A 86 -15.29 14.39 -8.21
C LYS A 86 -14.15 13.95 -7.31
N PHE A 87 -14.35 12.79 -6.67
CA PHE A 87 -13.40 12.18 -5.74
C PHE A 87 -12.28 11.44 -6.47
N ALA A 88 -11.09 11.48 -5.90
CA ALA A 88 -10.01 10.54 -6.18
C ALA A 88 -9.11 10.42 -4.96
N ASP A 89 -8.48 9.25 -4.83
CA ASP A 89 -7.44 8.95 -3.84
C ASP A 89 -6.32 8.10 -4.45
N ASN A 90 -5.27 7.89 -3.67
CA ASN A 90 -4.25 6.86 -3.85
C ASN A 90 -3.73 6.45 -2.48
N GLY A 91 -3.58 5.16 -2.27
CA GLY A 91 -3.10 4.61 -1.00
C GLY A 91 -2.51 3.22 -1.15
N VAL A 92 -1.90 2.75 -0.05
CA VAL A 92 -1.41 1.39 0.08
C VAL A 92 -2.56 0.49 0.51
N THR A 93 -2.92 -0.50 -0.31
CA THR A 93 -4.00 -1.43 0.02
C THR A 93 -3.49 -2.80 0.48
N GLU A 94 -2.22 -3.14 0.20
CA GLU A 94 -1.66 -4.42 0.66
C GLU A 94 -0.13 -4.38 0.72
N ILE A 95 0.44 -5.21 1.60
CA ILE A 95 1.87 -5.48 1.72
C ILE A 95 2.11 -6.99 1.80
N LEU A 96 3.13 -7.48 1.07
CA LEU A 96 3.51 -8.91 1.08
C LEU A 96 5.02 -9.08 1.20
N ALA A 97 5.48 -9.84 2.17
CA ALA A 97 6.89 -10.11 2.37
C ALA A 97 7.46 -10.96 1.21
N VAL A 98 8.55 -10.46 0.60
CA VAL A 98 9.42 -11.21 -0.32
C VAL A 98 10.50 -11.95 0.48
N ASP A 99 11.13 -11.23 1.40
CA ASP A 99 12.05 -11.75 2.42
C ASP A 99 11.93 -10.91 3.70
N ASP A 100 12.95 -10.85 4.55
CA ASP A 100 12.88 -10.15 5.83
C ASP A 100 12.99 -8.62 5.70
N GLU A 101 13.48 -8.10 4.57
CA GLU A 101 13.72 -6.68 4.32
C GLU A 101 12.99 -6.15 3.08
N ARG A 102 12.65 -7.03 2.13
CA ARG A 102 11.97 -6.66 0.89
C ARG A 102 10.52 -7.07 0.90
N PHE A 103 9.68 -6.17 0.38
CA PHE A 103 8.22 -6.34 0.35
C PHE A 103 7.67 -5.91 -1.01
N LEU A 104 6.58 -6.55 -1.42
CA LEU A 104 5.69 -6.04 -2.46
C LEU A 104 4.62 -5.17 -1.80
N ILE A 105 4.33 -4.04 -2.42
CA ILE A 105 3.31 -3.07 -2.01
C ILE A 105 2.32 -2.90 -3.14
N VAL A 106 1.03 -2.95 -2.84
CA VAL A 106 -0.02 -2.54 -3.77
C VAL A 106 -0.39 -1.09 -3.49
N GLU A 107 -0.21 -0.21 -4.47
CA GLU A 107 -0.84 1.12 -4.49
C GLU A 107 -2.06 1.08 -5.42
N ARG A 108 -3.17 1.63 -4.93
CA ARG A 108 -4.40 1.75 -5.68
C ARG A 108 -4.87 3.20 -5.70
N SER A 109 -4.98 3.78 -6.90
CA SER A 109 -5.72 5.02 -7.11
C SER A 109 -7.16 4.69 -7.52
N ALA A 110 -8.14 5.21 -6.79
CA ALA A 110 -9.54 5.19 -7.17
C ALA A 110 -9.97 6.57 -7.66
N VAL A 111 -10.45 6.67 -8.92
CA VAL A 111 -10.71 7.96 -9.57
C VAL A 111 -12.10 8.01 -10.15
N GLN A 112 -12.89 9.01 -9.77
CA GLN A 112 -14.23 9.22 -10.31
C GLN A 112 -14.22 10.01 -11.61
N ASN A 113 -14.96 9.51 -12.60
CA ASN A 113 -15.29 10.23 -13.82
C ASN A 113 -16.49 11.20 -13.61
N ALA A 114 -16.87 11.95 -14.67
CA ALA A 114 -17.98 12.91 -14.59
C ALA A 114 -19.32 12.26 -14.21
N ALA A 115 -19.55 11.00 -14.54
CA ALA A 115 -20.75 10.25 -14.15
C ALA A 115 -20.67 9.67 -12.72
N GLY A 116 -19.60 9.94 -11.97
CA GLY A 116 -19.38 9.42 -10.62
C GLY A 116 -18.99 7.93 -10.58
N ARG A 117 -18.62 7.35 -11.71
CA ARG A 117 -18.12 5.97 -11.76
C ARG A 117 -16.64 5.95 -11.47
N TYR A 118 -16.20 4.97 -10.65
CA TYR A 118 -14.79 4.75 -10.33
C TYR A 118 -14.07 3.98 -11.45
N SER A 119 -12.80 4.34 -11.61
CA SER A 119 -11.80 3.56 -12.32
C SER A 119 -10.63 3.36 -11.36
N ASN A 120 -10.09 2.15 -11.29
CA ASN A 120 -8.96 1.81 -10.45
C ASN A 120 -7.68 1.75 -11.29
N PHE A 121 -6.61 2.36 -10.76
CA PHE A 121 -5.26 2.32 -11.29
C PHE A 121 -4.38 1.68 -10.23
N ILE A 122 -3.83 0.51 -10.52
CA ILE A 122 -3.17 -0.34 -9.53
C ILE A 122 -1.76 -0.62 -9.97
N ARG A 123 -0.82 -0.37 -9.07
CA ARG A 123 0.60 -0.60 -9.25
C ARG A 123 1.17 -1.45 -8.14
N ILE A 124 2.04 -2.37 -8.50
CA ILE A 124 2.82 -3.16 -7.54
C ILE A 124 4.23 -2.62 -7.54
N TYR A 125 4.70 -2.25 -6.35
CA TYR A 125 6.06 -1.81 -6.09
C TYR A 125 6.81 -2.84 -5.25
N GLU A 126 8.11 -2.98 -5.48
CA GLU A 126 9.03 -3.59 -4.54
C GLU A 126 9.71 -2.50 -3.73
N ILE A 127 9.83 -2.72 -2.43
CA ILE A 127 10.57 -1.85 -1.50
C ILE A 127 11.64 -2.65 -0.77
N ASP A 128 12.66 -1.93 -0.29
CA ASP A 128 13.71 -2.44 0.59
C ASP A 128 13.79 -1.57 1.84
N THR A 129 13.62 -2.19 3.00
CA THR A 129 13.60 -1.49 4.29
C THR A 129 14.97 -1.39 4.95
N SER A 130 16.02 -2.06 4.41
CA SER A 130 17.34 -2.16 5.05
C SER A 130 18.02 -0.80 5.25
N GLY A 131 17.96 0.07 4.24
CA GLY A 131 18.58 1.40 4.26
C GLY A 131 17.67 2.54 4.76
N ALA A 132 16.41 2.25 5.09
CA ALA A 132 15.47 3.28 5.50
C ALA A 132 15.66 3.69 6.97
N THR A 133 15.45 4.97 7.26
CA THR A 133 15.49 5.49 8.62
C THR A 133 14.37 4.88 9.46
N ASP A 134 14.68 4.45 10.68
CA ASP A 134 13.65 4.11 11.68
C ASP A 134 12.99 5.40 12.19
N VAL A 135 11.74 5.62 11.76
CA VAL A 135 10.94 6.79 12.14
C VAL A 135 9.97 6.51 13.30
N SER A 136 10.15 5.43 14.03
CA SER A 136 9.26 5.05 15.14
C SER A 136 9.22 6.07 16.28
N GLY A 137 10.30 6.86 16.44
CA GLY A 137 10.39 7.96 17.40
C GLY A 137 9.93 9.32 16.86
N PHE A 138 9.48 9.42 15.62
CA PHE A 138 9.11 10.70 15.00
C PHE A 138 7.61 10.98 15.21
N GLU A 139 7.29 12.05 15.91
CA GLU A 139 5.90 12.47 16.09
C GLU A 139 5.23 12.88 14.79
N SER A 140 6.01 13.48 13.87
CA SER A 140 5.57 13.90 12.53
C SER A 140 6.69 13.64 11.51
N LEU A 141 6.30 13.32 10.27
CA LEU A 141 7.22 13.21 9.14
C LEU A 141 7.41 14.56 8.39
N VAL A 142 6.56 15.55 8.69
CA VAL A 142 6.65 16.88 8.04
C VAL A 142 7.91 17.60 8.51
N HIS A 143 8.75 18.01 7.56
CA HIS A 143 10.04 18.68 7.80
C HIS A 143 11.06 17.88 8.62
N ALA A 144 10.82 16.59 8.85
CA ALA A 144 11.79 15.72 9.50
C ALA A 144 12.87 15.28 8.49
N ASP A 145 14.08 15.06 8.99
CA ASP A 145 15.19 14.54 8.19
C ASP A 145 15.25 13.02 8.32
N PHE A 146 14.89 12.30 7.25
CA PHE A 146 14.90 10.84 7.18
C PHE A 146 15.05 10.34 5.76
N GLN A 147 15.56 9.13 5.62
CA GLN A 147 15.62 8.40 4.37
C GLN A 147 14.37 7.51 4.26
N PRO A 148 13.42 7.79 3.35
CA PRO A 148 12.30 6.89 3.11
C PRO A 148 12.75 5.58 2.46
N VAL A 149 11.89 4.56 2.45
CA VAL A 149 12.19 3.34 1.71
C VAL A 149 12.32 3.65 0.21
N PRO A 150 13.36 3.13 -0.47
CA PRO A 150 13.39 3.13 -1.92
C PRO A 150 12.29 2.21 -2.45
N LYS A 151 11.62 2.62 -3.53
CA LYS A 151 10.65 1.77 -4.20
C LYS A 151 10.94 1.66 -5.70
N ARG A 152 10.63 0.50 -6.25
CA ARG A 152 10.78 0.18 -7.67
C ARG A 152 9.47 -0.37 -8.20
N LEU A 153 8.95 0.19 -9.29
CA LEU A 153 7.76 -0.35 -9.96
C LEU A 153 8.05 -1.76 -10.50
N VAL A 154 7.25 -2.73 -10.11
CA VAL A 154 7.29 -4.11 -10.58
C VAL A 154 6.27 -4.31 -11.68
N LEU A 155 5.03 -3.83 -11.49
CA LEU A 155 3.95 -4.02 -12.44
C LEU A 155 2.95 -2.86 -12.33
N ASP A 156 2.58 -2.27 -13.47
CA ASP A 156 1.39 -1.44 -13.60
C ASP A 156 0.29 -2.29 -14.24
N LEU A 157 -0.78 -2.59 -13.50
CA LEU A 157 -1.85 -3.47 -13.97
C LEU A 157 -2.61 -2.88 -15.16
N ALA A 158 -2.54 -1.57 -15.38
CA ALA A 158 -3.12 -0.94 -16.57
C ALA A 158 -2.50 -1.45 -17.88
N THR A 159 -1.25 -1.95 -17.83
CA THR A 159 -0.55 -2.52 -19.00
C THR A 159 -1.07 -3.89 -19.45
N LEU A 160 -1.88 -4.55 -18.61
CA LEU A 160 -2.39 -5.90 -18.91
C LEU A 160 -3.55 -5.92 -19.91
N GLY A 161 -4.11 -4.75 -20.25
CA GLY A 161 -5.23 -4.67 -21.20
C GLY A 161 -6.51 -5.36 -20.70
N LEU A 162 -6.70 -5.49 -19.39
CA LEU A 162 -7.90 -6.10 -18.82
C LEU A 162 -9.13 -5.24 -19.14
N PRO A 163 -10.27 -5.84 -19.52
CA PRO A 163 -11.49 -5.10 -19.84
C PRO A 163 -12.03 -4.30 -18.65
N LYS A 164 -11.74 -4.74 -17.44
CA LYS A 164 -12.02 -4.07 -16.20
C LYS A 164 -10.97 -4.46 -15.17
N LEU A 165 -10.51 -3.49 -14.41
CA LEU A 165 -9.69 -3.68 -13.21
C LEU A 165 -10.50 -3.15 -12.03
N ASP A 166 -10.81 -4.02 -11.09
CA ASP A 166 -11.59 -3.64 -9.91
C ASP A 166 -10.67 -3.38 -8.71
N ASN A 167 -11.21 -3.22 -7.57
CA ASN A 167 -10.69 -2.81 -6.28
C ASN A 167 -9.74 -3.86 -5.68
N ILE A 168 -8.50 -3.99 -6.18
CA ILE A 168 -7.51 -4.95 -5.65
C ILE A 168 -7.11 -4.53 -4.24
N GLU A 169 -7.36 -5.41 -3.27
CA GLU A 169 -7.12 -5.19 -1.84
C GLU A 169 -6.43 -6.36 -1.16
N GLY A 170 -6.15 -7.44 -1.88
CA GLY A 170 -5.39 -8.55 -1.31
C GLY A 170 -4.33 -9.08 -2.25
N MET A 171 -3.21 -9.52 -1.67
CA MET A 171 -2.07 -10.10 -2.38
C MET A 171 -1.48 -11.24 -1.56
N ALA A 172 -1.20 -12.37 -2.20
CA ALA A 172 -0.60 -13.52 -1.55
C ALA A 172 0.31 -14.30 -2.50
N TRP A 173 1.34 -14.93 -1.93
CA TRP A 173 2.06 -15.98 -2.65
C TRP A 173 1.13 -17.18 -2.88
N GLY A 174 1.07 -17.63 -4.13
CA GLY A 174 0.37 -18.85 -4.50
C GLY A 174 1.28 -20.08 -4.40
N LEU A 175 0.78 -21.20 -4.94
CA LEU A 175 1.58 -22.42 -5.05
C LEU A 175 2.72 -22.23 -6.06
N LYS A 176 3.85 -22.92 -5.84
CA LYS A 176 4.89 -23.04 -6.86
C LYS A 176 4.31 -23.67 -8.12
N LEU A 177 4.64 -23.09 -9.26
CA LEU A 177 4.25 -23.61 -10.56
C LEU A 177 5.07 -24.86 -10.91
N ALA A 178 4.60 -25.65 -11.87
CA ALA A 178 5.25 -26.90 -12.29
C ALA A 178 6.70 -26.70 -12.81
N ASN A 179 7.01 -25.51 -13.30
CA ASN A 179 8.35 -25.12 -13.74
C ASN A 179 9.26 -24.63 -12.60
N GLY A 180 8.77 -24.64 -11.35
CA GLY A 180 9.49 -24.24 -10.15
C GLY A 180 9.44 -22.74 -9.84
N HIS A 181 8.81 -21.91 -10.67
CA HIS A 181 8.65 -20.49 -10.39
C HIS A 181 7.60 -20.25 -9.29
N ASP A 182 7.75 -19.15 -8.58
CA ASP A 182 6.74 -18.70 -7.62
C ASP A 182 5.54 -18.10 -8.37
N SER A 183 4.38 -18.18 -7.76
CA SER A 183 3.19 -17.50 -8.26
C SER A 183 2.71 -16.45 -7.27
N LEU A 184 2.14 -15.36 -7.81
CA LEU A 184 1.54 -14.28 -7.06
C LEU A 184 0.05 -14.21 -7.40
N VAL A 185 -0.80 -14.09 -6.39
CA VAL A 185 -2.25 -13.98 -6.58
C VAL A 185 -2.73 -12.67 -5.98
N LEU A 186 -3.52 -11.92 -6.75
CA LEU A 186 -4.23 -10.74 -6.30
C LEU A 186 -5.72 -11.02 -6.25
N VAL A 187 -6.42 -10.37 -5.33
CA VAL A 187 -7.88 -10.42 -5.22
C VAL A 187 -8.45 -9.02 -5.11
N SER A 188 -9.58 -8.77 -5.78
CA SER A 188 -10.36 -7.54 -5.59
C SER A 188 -11.54 -7.77 -4.67
N ASP A 189 -11.88 -6.74 -3.88
CA ASP A 189 -13.13 -6.65 -3.14
C ASP A 189 -14.21 -5.99 -4.02
N ASP A 190 -15.41 -6.56 -4.06
CA ASP A 190 -16.55 -6.01 -4.77
C ASP A 190 -17.42 -5.09 -3.90
N ASN A 191 -17.06 -4.89 -2.64
CA ASN A 191 -17.77 -4.04 -1.66
C ASN A 191 -19.29 -4.36 -1.57
N PHE A 192 -19.69 -5.60 -1.90
CA PHE A 192 -21.11 -6.00 -2.05
C PHE A 192 -21.88 -5.10 -3.05
N ASN A 193 -21.19 -4.51 -4.02
CA ASN A 193 -21.71 -3.60 -5.01
C ASN A 193 -21.88 -4.31 -6.34
N ALA A 194 -23.12 -4.45 -6.84
CA ALA A 194 -23.42 -5.12 -8.09
C ALA A 194 -22.70 -4.57 -9.35
N ARG A 195 -22.03 -3.42 -9.23
CA ARG A 195 -21.21 -2.82 -10.30
C ARG A 195 -19.72 -3.16 -10.18
N GLN A 196 -19.31 -3.78 -9.10
CA GLN A 196 -17.94 -4.24 -8.86
C GLN A 196 -17.84 -5.75 -9.07
N LEU A 197 -16.63 -6.27 -9.14
CA LEU A 197 -16.37 -7.69 -9.40
C LEU A 197 -15.33 -8.20 -8.42
N THR A 198 -15.56 -9.36 -7.84
CA THR A 198 -14.48 -10.12 -7.22
C THR A 198 -13.67 -10.78 -8.33
N GLN A 199 -12.41 -10.34 -8.49
CA GLN A 199 -11.46 -10.84 -9.48
C GLN A 199 -10.31 -11.55 -8.78
N LEU A 200 -9.86 -12.64 -9.36
CA LEU A 200 -8.59 -13.28 -9.01
C LEU A 200 -7.64 -13.15 -10.20
N LEU A 201 -6.50 -12.52 -9.98
CA LEU A 201 -5.44 -12.38 -10.97
C LEU A 201 -4.24 -13.20 -10.49
N ALA A 202 -3.75 -14.11 -11.32
CA ALA A 202 -2.60 -14.94 -10.98
C ALA A 202 -1.45 -14.64 -11.95
N PHE A 203 -0.23 -14.53 -11.40
CA PHE A 203 0.99 -14.21 -12.11
C PHE A 203 2.06 -15.24 -11.83
N GLU A 204 2.82 -15.59 -12.85
CA GLU A 204 4.12 -16.23 -12.69
C GLU A 204 5.15 -15.17 -12.35
N VAL A 205 5.95 -15.41 -11.30
CA VAL A 205 6.98 -14.49 -10.87
C VAL A 205 8.31 -14.88 -11.51
N LEU A 206 8.77 -14.02 -12.41
CA LEU A 206 10.07 -14.17 -13.06
C LEU A 206 11.11 -13.32 -12.31
N LEU A 207 12.00 -13.97 -11.58
CA LEU A 207 13.11 -13.26 -10.93
C LEU A 207 14.04 -12.72 -12.02
N HIS A 208 14.17 -11.40 -12.11
CA HIS A 208 15.25 -10.79 -12.86
C HIS A 208 16.57 -11.22 -12.17
N LYS A 209 17.36 -12.03 -12.83
CA LYS A 209 18.77 -12.16 -12.42
C LYS A 209 19.44 -10.82 -12.65
N PRO A 210 20.15 -10.28 -11.64
CA PRO A 210 20.89 -9.04 -11.78
C PRO A 210 21.94 -9.13 -12.87
#